data_73775d19380d7c3bda8b1995eec88d92
#
_entry.id   73775d19380d7c3bda8b1995eec88d92
#
_cell.length_a   1.000
_cell.length_b   1.000
_cell.length_c   1.000
_cell.angle_alpha   90.00
_cell.angle_beta   90.00
_cell.angle_gamma   90.00
#
_symmetry.space_group_name_H-M   'P 1'
#
loop_
_entity.id
_entity.type
_entity.pdbx_description
1 polymer ?
#
loop_
_entity_poly.entity_id
_entity_poly.type
_entity_poly.pdbx_seq_one_letter_code
_entity_poly.pdbx_strand_id
1 'polypeptide(L)'
;MNRRTFIGRTAIGVSAVAVGPLFSDRMETTLYGHNGRVYRQVKGWGELDASRFPVKDCHEMVQDSKGRIFLLTNETRNNVLIYNTRGKLVNSWGKEYPGAHGLTIAGKGKDEFLLITDTDRHEVYKTTLDGKLVMTLDFPGATGLYEKKEAYIPTETTVAPNGDIYVADGYGQQYILHYGADGKLKGWFGGRGEGDKFLDNAHGICVDQRDGEATLLVTDRTRCCFKRFTMAGELLEIIEVPGACVCRPVIHGDFLYAAVLRSPDMNHAKSGFVTILDKQNRVISNIGGSEPVYKEGKLQPMAQQTSLFVHPHDVCVDRDENIYVAQWASGNVYPYKFERV
;
A
#
# COMPACT_ATOMS: atom_id res chain seq x y z
N MET A 1 1.96 104.34 -0.57
CA MET A 1 2.87 103.34 -1.03
C MET A 1 2.81 102.14 -0.08
N ASN A 2 2.09 101.07 -0.44
CA ASN A 2 1.83 99.93 0.44
C ASN A 2 2.73 98.76 0.07
N ARG A 3 3.53 98.32 1.01
CA ARG A 3 4.24 97.07 0.92
C ARG A 3 3.37 95.97 1.49
N ARG A 4 2.95 94.98 0.67
CA ARG A 4 2.29 93.77 1.14
C ARG A 4 3.36 92.70 1.39
N THR A 5 3.42 92.20 2.62
CA THR A 5 4.25 91.10 3.11
C THR A 5 3.55 89.76 2.72
N PHE A 6 4.26 88.90 2.06
CA PHE A 6 3.75 87.58 1.67
C PHE A 6 4.24 86.58 2.73
N ILE A 7 3.29 85.96 3.45
CA ILE A 7 3.57 84.88 4.42
C ILE A 7 3.44 83.54 3.68
N GLY A 8 4.55 82.89 3.46
CA GLY A 8 4.58 81.51 2.94
C GLY A 8 4.17 80.52 4.04
N ARG A 9 3.13 79.76 3.78
CA ARG A 9 2.77 78.57 4.61
C ARG A 9 3.46 77.36 4.02
N THR A 10 4.40 76.75 4.78
CA THR A 10 5.02 75.48 4.50
C THR A 10 4.05 74.38 4.90
N ALA A 11 3.51 73.61 3.96
CA ALA A 11 2.70 72.41 4.26
C ALA A 11 3.65 71.23 4.44
N ILE A 12 3.67 70.69 5.65
CA ILE A 12 4.33 69.40 5.96
C ILE A 12 3.43 68.29 5.51
N GLY A 13 3.77 67.61 4.41
CA GLY A 13 3.06 66.43 3.94
C GLY A 13 3.44 65.25 4.84
N VAL A 14 2.49 64.74 5.61
CA VAL A 14 2.60 63.45 6.30
C VAL A 14 2.24 62.38 5.32
N SER A 15 3.24 61.62 4.82
CA SER A 15 3.00 60.43 4.01
C SER A 15 2.54 59.33 4.97
N ALA A 16 1.26 58.98 4.93
CA ALA A 16 0.72 57.81 5.57
C ALA A 16 1.16 56.57 4.75
N VAL A 17 2.12 55.79 5.28
CA VAL A 17 2.41 54.47 4.75
C VAL A 17 1.23 53.58 5.16
N ALA A 18 0.40 53.22 4.18
CA ALA A 18 -0.63 52.21 4.33
C ALA A 18 0.07 50.84 4.44
N VAL A 19 0.22 50.34 5.66
CA VAL A 19 0.55 48.92 5.88
C VAL A 19 -0.71 48.13 5.54
N GLY A 20 -0.78 47.64 4.30
CA GLY A 20 -1.82 46.67 3.91
C GLY A 20 -1.69 45.41 4.77
N PRO A 21 -2.80 44.72 5.08
CA PRO A 21 -2.72 43.47 5.82
C PRO A 21 -1.90 42.48 5.01
N LEU A 22 -0.82 42.00 5.60
CA LEU A 22 -0.13 40.80 5.13
C LEU A 22 -1.12 39.65 5.27
N PHE A 23 -1.88 39.38 4.21
CA PHE A 23 -2.55 38.10 4.05
C PHE A 23 -1.43 37.06 3.93
N SER A 24 -1.08 36.43 5.04
CA SER A 24 -0.39 35.16 4.96
C SER A 24 -1.39 34.22 4.31
N ASP A 25 -1.16 33.86 3.05
CA ASP A 25 -1.77 32.70 2.43
C ASP A 25 -1.37 31.49 3.29
N ARG A 26 -2.13 31.22 4.33
CA ARG A 26 -2.17 29.91 4.93
C ARG A 26 -2.79 29.03 3.86
N MET A 27 -1.96 28.38 3.03
CA MET A 27 -2.43 27.29 2.22
C MET A 27 -3.14 26.33 3.16
N GLU A 28 -4.48 26.27 3.08
CA GLU A 28 -5.26 25.29 3.82
C GLU A 28 -4.71 23.91 3.46
N THR A 29 -4.05 23.29 4.40
CA THR A 29 -3.48 21.97 4.21
C THR A 29 -4.63 20.99 4.28
N THR A 30 -5.00 20.41 3.14
CA THR A 30 -6.06 19.41 3.09
C THR A 30 -5.67 18.20 3.94
N LEU A 31 -6.56 17.85 4.87
CA LEU A 31 -6.43 16.68 5.72
C LEU A 31 -7.34 15.58 5.18
N TYR A 32 -6.88 14.34 5.27
CA TYR A 32 -7.56 13.13 4.79
C TYR A 32 -7.71 12.13 5.92
N GLY A 33 -8.83 11.41 5.94
CA GLY A 33 -9.13 10.40 6.95
C GLY A 33 -10.17 10.85 7.97
N HIS A 34 -10.52 9.98 8.92
CA HIS A 34 -11.65 10.11 9.83
C HIS A 34 -11.29 9.61 11.23
N ASN A 35 -12.14 9.91 12.23
CA ASN A 35 -12.15 9.28 13.55
C ASN A 35 -10.77 9.23 14.24
N GLY A 36 -10.04 10.36 14.22
CA GLY A 36 -8.72 10.46 14.83
C GLY A 36 -7.59 9.79 14.05
N ARG A 37 -7.84 9.16 12.90
CA ARG A 37 -6.82 8.67 11.95
C ARG A 37 -6.76 9.59 10.75
N VAL A 38 -6.12 10.75 10.94
CA VAL A 38 -6.07 11.86 9.99
C VAL A 38 -4.64 12.06 9.51
N TYR A 39 -4.50 12.40 8.24
CA TYR A 39 -3.22 12.46 7.55
C TYR A 39 -3.12 13.69 6.64
N ARG A 40 -1.89 14.14 6.43
CA ARG A 40 -1.54 15.21 5.51
C ARG A 40 -0.61 14.69 4.42
N GLN A 41 -0.93 14.93 3.15
CA GLN A 41 -0.06 14.56 2.05
C GLN A 41 1.24 15.37 2.04
N VAL A 42 2.37 14.71 1.90
CA VAL A 42 3.69 15.31 1.64
C VAL A 42 3.92 15.33 0.14
N LYS A 43 3.62 16.48 -0.48
CA LYS A 43 3.76 16.64 -1.93
C LYS A 43 5.22 16.46 -2.37
N GLY A 44 5.43 15.79 -3.50
CA GLY A 44 6.75 15.58 -4.09
C GLY A 44 7.63 14.56 -3.38
N TRP A 45 7.10 13.85 -2.37
CA TRP A 45 7.88 12.80 -1.72
C TRP A 45 8.20 11.67 -2.71
N GLY A 46 9.49 11.28 -2.78
CA GLY A 46 9.93 10.17 -3.60
C GLY A 46 9.94 10.45 -5.12
N GLU A 47 9.60 11.64 -5.55
CA GLU A 47 9.72 12.03 -6.96
C GLU A 47 11.19 12.07 -7.40
N LEU A 48 11.48 11.44 -8.52
CA LEU A 48 12.82 11.33 -9.08
C LEU A 48 12.85 11.81 -10.53
N ASP A 49 14.04 11.95 -11.07
CA ASP A 49 14.25 12.13 -12.50
C ASP A 49 13.84 10.85 -13.25
N ALA A 50 12.68 10.86 -13.91
CA ALA A 50 12.13 9.73 -14.62
C ALA A 50 12.98 9.25 -15.81
N SER A 51 13.89 10.07 -16.32
CA SER A 51 14.84 9.64 -17.35
C SER A 51 15.90 8.66 -16.79
N ARG A 52 16.23 8.79 -15.51
CA ARG A 52 17.24 7.99 -14.81
C ARG A 52 16.64 6.87 -13.96
N PHE A 53 15.55 7.14 -13.28
CA PHE A 53 14.91 6.24 -12.33
C PHE A 53 13.41 6.15 -12.60
N PRO A 54 12.99 5.69 -13.78
CA PRO A 54 11.57 5.58 -14.11
C PRO A 54 10.86 4.59 -13.18
N VAL A 55 9.57 4.80 -13.06
CA VAL A 55 8.62 3.80 -12.53
C VAL A 55 7.58 3.51 -13.61
N LYS A 56 6.98 2.33 -13.55
CA LYS A 56 5.82 1.99 -14.37
C LYS A 56 4.62 1.77 -13.44
N ASP A 57 4.22 0.53 -13.21
CA ASP A 57 3.21 0.25 -12.20
C ASP A 57 3.92 0.07 -10.85
N CYS A 58 3.62 0.93 -9.88
CA CYS A 58 4.13 0.79 -8.53
C CYS A 58 3.21 -0.17 -7.78
N HIS A 59 3.74 -1.35 -7.43
CA HIS A 59 2.93 -2.40 -6.84
C HIS A 59 2.96 -2.38 -5.32
N GLU A 60 4.14 -2.50 -4.71
CA GLU A 60 4.22 -2.65 -3.26
C GLU A 60 5.38 -1.92 -2.63
N MET A 61 5.25 -1.67 -1.33
CA MET A 61 6.24 -0.98 -0.53
C MET A 61 6.41 -1.64 0.84
N VAL A 62 7.66 -1.71 1.31
CA VAL A 62 7.99 -2.22 2.65
C VAL A 62 9.05 -1.36 3.31
N GLN A 63 9.11 -1.35 4.65
CA GLN A 63 10.15 -0.67 5.42
C GLN A 63 11.09 -1.69 6.06
N ASP A 64 12.40 -1.49 5.94
CA ASP A 64 13.39 -2.31 6.64
C ASP A 64 13.64 -1.83 8.09
N SER A 65 14.41 -2.62 8.84
CA SER A 65 14.77 -2.30 10.23
C SER A 65 15.59 -1.01 10.39
N LYS A 66 16.20 -0.52 9.30
CA LYS A 66 16.95 0.75 9.26
C LYS A 66 16.08 1.95 8.88
N GLY A 67 14.79 1.76 8.64
CA GLY A 67 13.82 2.80 8.25
C GLY A 67 13.88 3.17 6.78
N ARG A 68 14.54 2.38 5.91
CA ARG A 68 14.51 2.59 4.46
C ARG A 68 13.21 2.04 3.88
N ILE A 69 12.65 2.74 2.91
CA ILE A 69 11.42 2.36 2.21
C ILE A 69 11.82 1.75 0.85
N PHE A 70 11.40 0.53 0.62
CA PHE A 70 11.56 -0.20 -0.63
C PHE A 70 10.28 -0.10 -1.43
N LEU A 71 10.38 0.33 -2.68
CA LEU A 71 9.29 0.34 -3.65
C LEU A 71 9.56 -0.71 -4.69
N LEU A 72 8.60 -1.58 -4.96
CA LEU A 72 8.61 -2.51 -6.08
C LEU A 72 7.80 -1.95 -7.26
N THR A 73 8.37 -2.02 -8.44
CA THR A 73 7.71 -1.65 -9.71
C THR A 73 8.07 -2.67 -10.80
N ASN A 74 7.18 -2.86 -11.78
CA ASN A 74 7.46 -3.69 -12.95
C ASN A 74 8.26 -2.96 -14.06
N GLU A 75 8.91 -1.84 -13.72
CA GLU A 75 9.87 -1.17 -14.59
C GLU A 75 11.23 -1.89 -14.57
N THR A 76 11.57 -2.55 -15.66
CA THR A 76 12.74 -3.44 -15.74
C THR A 76 14.08 -2.73 -15.86
N ARG A 77 14.13 -1.40 -15.85
CA ARG A 77 15.38 -0.65 -15.67
C ARG A 77 15.80 -0.57 -14.21
N ASN A 78 14.85 -0.66 -13.29
CA ASN A 78 15.05 -0.61 -11.84
C ASN A 78 13.80 -1.12 -11.09
N ASN A 79 13.64 -2.43 -10.97
CA ASN A 79 12.46 -3.01 -10.31
C ASN A 79 12.29 -2.57 -8.85
N VAL A 80 13.39 -2.28 -8.15
CA VAL A 80 13.35 -1.86 -6.75
C VAL A 80 14.05 -0.51 -6.58
N LEU A 81 13.31 0.45 -6.05
CA LEU A 81 13.83 1.75 -5.62
C LEU A 81 13.83 1.82 -4.09
N ILE A 82 14.94 2.24 -3.50
CA ILE A 82 15.11 2.31 -2.04
C ILE A 82 15.26 3.77 -1.63
N TYR A 83 14.31 4.23 -0.80
CA TYR A 83 14.28 5.60 -0.29
C TYR A 83 14.61 5.66 1.20
N ASN A 84 15.08 6.81 1.66
CA ASN A 84 14.94 7.15 3.06
C ASN A 84 13.54 7.77 3.33
N THR A 85 13.16 7.94 4.60
CA THR A 85 11.83 8.47 4.99
C THR A 85 11.58 9.92 4.52
N ARG A 86 12.62 10.64 4.06
CA ARG A 86 12.51 11.98 3.46
C ARG A 86 12.32 11.98 1.94
N GLY A 87 12.20 10.79 1.33
CA GLY A 87 11.98 10.64 -0.12
C GLY A 87 13.24 10.72 -0.98
N LYS A 88 14.42 10.76 -0.36
CA LYS A 88 15.69 10.72 -1.11
C LYS A 88 16.01 9.28 -1.50
N LEU A 89 16.29 9.05 -2.78
CA LEU A 89 16.79 7.76 -3.27
C LEU A 89 18.13 7.42 -2.62
N VAL A 90 18.23 6.22 -2.08
CA VAL A 90 19.44 5.66 -1.45
C VAL A 90 20.12 4.67 -2.38
N ASN A 91 19.33 3.81 -3.04
CA ASN A 91 19.80 2.79 -3.97
C ASN A 91 18.67 2.36 -4.92
N SER A 92 19.01 1.67 -5.99
CA SER A 92 18.08 0.97 -6.87
C SER A 92 18.72 -0.26 -7.48
N TRP A 93 17.92 -1.29 -7.77
CA TRP A 93 18.37 -2.54 -8.39
C TRP A 93 17.21 -3.30 -9.04
N GLY A 94 17.54 -4.41 -9.73
CA GLY A 94 16.58 -5.31 -10.37
C GLY A 94 16.26 -4.92 -11.80
N LYS A 95 16.29 -5.93 -12.68
CA LYS A 95 15.93 -5.83 -14.10
C LYS A 95 15.20 -7.08 -14.57
N GLU A 96 15.10 -8.05 -13.68
CA GLU A 96 14.73 -9.43 -13.99
C GLU A 96 13.26 -9.73 -13.73
N TYR A 97 12.49 -8.77 -13.20
CA TYR A 97 11.12 -8.98 -12.72
C TYR A 97 10.09 -8.20 -13.56
N PRO A 98 9.77 -8.66 -14.81
CA PRO A 98 8.83 -7.95 -15.69
C PRO A 98 7.39 -7.92 -15.15
N GLY A 99 6.98 -8.95 -14.42
CA GLY A 99 5.70 -9.07 -13.74
C GLY A 99 5.79 -8.82 -12.23
N ALA A 100 6.78 -8.03 -11.77
CA ALA A 100 6.94 -7.70 -10.34
C ALA A 100 5.62 -7.23 -9.72
N HIS A 101 5.13 -7.94 -8.68
CA HIS A 101 3.82 -7.70 -8.10
C HIS A 101 3.84 -7.61 -6.56
N GLY A 102 4.10 -8.70 -5.84
CA GLY A 102 4.17 -8.75 -4.38
C GLY A 102 5.58 -8.50 -3.85
N LEU A 103 5.68 -7.80 -2.71
CA LEU A 103 6.92 -7.51 -2.02
C LEU A 103 6.76 -7.71 -0.51
N THR A 104 7.32 -8.78 0.03
CA THR A 104 7.36 -9.04 1.46
C THR A 104 8.76 -8.85 2.00
N ILE A 105 8.90 -8.18 3.15
CA ILE A 105 10.15 -8.16 3.91
C ILE A 105 10.02 -9.03 5.15
N ALA A 106 11.04 -9.85 5.45
CA ALA A 106 11.06 -10.69 6.64
C ALA A 106 12.50 -10.86 7.15
N GLY A 107 12.63 -11.48 8.33
CA GLY A 107 13.90 -11.60 9.03
C GLY A 107 14.12 -10.44 10.02
N LYS A 108 15.33 -10.31 10.55
CA LYS A 108 15.69 -9.25 11.50
C LYS A 108 17.12 -8.76 11.27
N GLY A 109 17.29 -7.45 11.24
CA GLY A 109 18.63 -6.82 11.17
C GLY A 109 19.41 -7.23 9.93
N LYS A 110 20.55 -7.90 10.09
CA LYS A 110 21.39 -8.35 8.97
C LYS A 110 20.81 -9.52 8.17
N ASP A 111 19.88 -10.25 8.76
CA ASP A 111 19.26 -11.43 8.18
C ASP A 111 17.90 -11.09 7.52
N GLU A 112 17.59 -9.80 7.35
CA GLU A 112 16.44 -9.36 6.57
C GLU A 112 16.59 -9.74 5.10
N PHE A 113 15.48 -10.16 4.50
CA PHE A 113 15.39 -10.55 3.10
C PHE A 113 14.07 -10.08 2.49
N LEU A 114 14.01 -10.07 1.17
CA LEU A 114 12.78 -9.80 0.42
C LEU A 114 12.27 -11.09 -0.23
N LEU A 115 10.95 -11.21 -0.30
CA LEU A 115 10.27 -12.10 -1.23
C LEU A 115 9.60 -11.23 -2.29
N ILE A 116 9.79 -11.60 -3.55
CA ILE A 116 9.22 -10.91 -4.72
C ILE A 116 8.40 -11.93 -5.50
N THR A 117 7.13 -11.64 -5.75
CA THR A 117 6.33 -12.40 -6.71
C THR A 117 6.44 -11.77 -8.09
N ASP A 118 6.51 -12.61 -9.12
CA ASP A 118 6.50 -12.18 -10.52
C ASP A 118 5.39 -12.93 -11.27
N THR A 119 4.37 -12.19 -11.67
CA THR A 119 3.18 -12.73 -12.32
C THR A 119 3.44 -13.19 -13.76
N ASP A 120 4.42 -12.58 -14.45
CA ASP A 120 4.78 -12.94 -15.84
C ASP A 120 5.76 -14.12 -15.89
N ARG A 121 6.60 -14.27 -14.87
CA ARG A 121 7.52 -15.41 -14.75
C ARG A 121 6.90 -16.61 -14.04
N HIS A 122 5.79 -16.39 -13.33
CA HIS A 122 5.11 -17.44 -12.55
C HIS A 122 6.02 -18.02 -11.47
N GLU A 123 6.69 -17.15 -10.73
CA GLU A 123 7.72 -17.51 -9.75
C GLU A 123 7.70 -16.58 -8.54
N VAL A 124 8.29 -17.05 -7.45
CA VAL A 124 8.56 -16.27 -6.24
C VAL A 124 10.04 -16.34 -5.95
N TYR A 125 10.65 -15.18 -5.75
CA TYR A 125 12.08 -15.04 -5.50
C TYR A 125 12.34 -14.57 -4.08
N LYS A 126 13.30 -15.22 -3.40
CA LYS A 126 13.89 -14.73 -2.17
C LYS A 126 15.21 -14.05 -2.49
N THR A 127 15.37 -12.78 -2.10
CA THR A 127 16.59 -12.01 -2.32
C THR A 127 17.09 -11.38 -1.03
N THR A 128 18.37 -11.01 -1.00
CA THR A 128 18.87 -10.06 0.00
C THR A 128 18.30 -8.66 -0.25
N LEU A 129 18.44 -7.72 0.70
CA LEU A 129 17.97 -6.35 0.53
C LEU A 129 18.69 -5.57 -0.58
N ASP A 130 19.83 -6.04 -1.04
CA ASP A 130 20.60 -5.48 -2.16
C ASP A 130 20.40 -6.23 -3.48
N GLY A 131 19.41 -7.14 -3.53
CA GLY A 131 18.96 -7.79 -4.75
C GLY A 131 19.69 -9.08 -5.14
N LYS A 132 20.59 -9.61 -4.30
CA LYS A 132 21.21 -10.90 -4.58
C LYS A 132 20.20 -12.03 -4.39
N LEU A 133 19.98 -12.82 -5.43
CA LEU A 133 19.12 -14.01 -5.38
C LEU A 133 19.64 -15.01 -4.35
N VAL A 134 18.78 -15.43 -3.46
CA VAL A 134 19.05 -16.46 -2.42
C VAL A 134 18.38 -17.78 -2.78
N MET A 135 17.11 -17.70 -3.23
CA MET A 135 16.30 -18.88 -3.55
C MET A 135 15.17 -18.48 -4.50
N THR A 136 14.75 -19.39 -5.34
CA THR A 136 13.50 -19.31 -6.09
C THR A 136 12.55 -20.39 -5.57
N LEU A 137 11.30 -20.03 -5.34
CA LEU A 137 10.22 -21.00 -5.14
C LEU A 137 9.71 -21.39 -6.51
N ASP A 138 9.96 -22.63 -6.89
CA ASP A 138 9.57 -23.11 -8.19
C ASP A 138 8.06 -23.29 -8.33
N PHE A 139 7.63 -23.40 -9.57
CA PHE A 139 6.27 -23.76 -9.91
C PHE A 139 5.84 -25.06 -9.21
N PRO A 140 4.69 -25.06 -8.47
CA PRO A 140 4.26 -26.23 -7.70
C PRO A 140 3.58 -27.31 -8.54
N GLY A 141 4.12 -27.64 -9.70
CA GLY A 141 3.54 -28.57 -10.68
C GLY A 141 3.33 -29.99 -10.17
N ALA A 142 4.14 -30.43 -9.20
CA ALA A 142 4.01 -31.77 -8.60
C ALA A 142 2.70 -31.96 -7.79
N THR A 143 1.96 -30.88 -7.51
CA THR A 143 0.67 -30.95 -6.79
C THR A 143 -0.49 -31.48 -7.63
N GLY A 144 -0.40 -31.38 -8.96
CA GLY A 144 -1.52 -31.61 -9.87
C GLY A 144 -2.59 -30.51 -9.87
N LEU A 145 -2.38 -29.39 -9.15
CA LEU A 145 -3.32 -28.25 -9.10
C LEU A 145 -3.29 -27.42 -10.39
N TYR A 146 -2.20 -27.50 -11.12
CA TYR A 146 -1.94 -26.69 -12.30
C TYR A 146 -1.65 -27.59 -13.50
N GLU A 147 -2.37 -27.38 -14.60
CA GLU A 147 -2.10 -28.09 -15.86
C GLU A 147 -0.78 -27.66 -16.51
N LYS A 148 -0.40 -26.40 -16.30
CA LYS A 148 0.81 -25.79 -16.88
C LYS A 148 1.28 -24.61 -16.01
N LYS A 149 2.53 -24.20 -16.19
CA LYS A 149 3.16 -23.13 -15.40
C LYS A 149 2.39 -21.80 -15.48
N GLU A 150 1.85 -21.47 -16.65
CA GLU A 150 1.14 -20.21 -16.89
C GLU A 150 -0.20 -20.11 -16.13
N ALA A 151 -0.68 -21.21 -15.55
CA ALA A 151 -1.86 -21.22 -14.69
C ALA A 151 -1.54 -20.82 -13.23
N TYR A 152 -0.26 -20.82 -12.84
CA TYR A 152 0.21 -20.33 -11.55
C TYR A 152 0.64 -18.87 -11.68
N ILE A 153 -0.08 -17.96 -11.02
CA ILE A 153 0.19 -16.52 -11.11
C ILE A 153 0.20 -15.91 -9.70
N PRO A 154 1.36 -16.05 -8.99
CA PRO A 154 1.47 -15.63 -7.60
C PRO A 154 1.38 -14.11 -7.46
N THR A 155 0.54 -13.65 -6.54
CA THR A 155 0.31 -12.22 -6.32
C THR A 155 1.02 -11.70 -5.08
N GLU A 156 1.07 -12.49 -4.00
CA GLU A 156 1.62 -12.01 -2.72
C GLU A 156 2.20 -13.15 -1.91
N THR A 157 3.06 -12.77 -0.96
CA THR A 157 3.64 -13.71 0.03
C THR A 157 3.50 -13.18 1.45
N THR A 158 3.64 -14.08 2.42
CA THR A 158 3.90 -13.72 3.81
C THR A 158 4.79 -14.77 4.47
N VAL A 159 5.48 -14.39 5.55
CA VAL A 159 6.38 -15.28 6.28
C VAL A 159 5.83 -15.46 7.69
N ALA A 160 5.59 -16.71 8.05
CA ALA A 160 5.13 -17.10 9.38
C ALA A 160 6.24 -16.97 10.45
N PRO A 161 5.90 -16.91 11.74
CA PRO A 161 6.88 -16.80 12.82
C PRO A 161 7.91 -17.93 12.87
N ASN A 162 7.57 -19.13 12.38
CA ASN A 162 8.46 -20.27 12.26
C ASN A 162 9.34 -20.26 10.99
N GLY A 163 9.20 -19.20 10.15
CA GLY A 163 9.93 -19.04 8.90
C GLY A 163 9.27 -19.68 7.68
N ASP A 164 8.15 -20.35 7.82
CA ASP A 164 7.39 -20.88 6.69
C ASP A 164 6.85 -19.75 5.81
N ILE A 165 6.76 -20.01 4.51
CA ILE A 165 6.32 -19.02 3.51
C ILE A 165 4.94 -19.42 2.99
N TYR A 166 4.01 -18.48 2.99
CA TYR A 166 2.71 -18.63 2.32
C TYR A 166 2.66 -17.76 1.08
N VAL A 167 2.15 -18.34 0.00
CA VAL A 167 2.04 -17.67 -1.31
C VAL A 167 0.59 -17.67 -1.74
N ALA A 168 0.04 -16.50 -2.04
CA ALA A 168 -1.27 -16.36 -2.64
C ALA A 168 -1.15 -16.44 -4.17
N ASP A 169 -1.82 -17.41 -4.79
CA ASP A 169 -1.94 -17.57 -6.24
C ASP A 169 -3.17 -16.81 -6.76
N GLY A 170 -3.22 -15.51 -6.47
CA GLY A 170 -4.43 -14.70 -6.58
C GLY A 170 -4.87 -14.35 -8.00
N TYR A 171 -4.02 -14.47 -9.00
CA TYR A 171 -4.38 -14.35 -10.42
C TYR A 171 -4.43 -15.69 -11.14
N GLY A 172 -3.96 -16.76 -10.49
CA GLY A 172 -4.03 -18.13 -10.96
C GLY A 172 -5.27 -18.85 -10.45
N GLN A 173 -5.09 -19.97 -9.72
CA GLN A 173 -6.15 -20.87 -9.28
C GLN A 173 -6.71 -20.52 -7.89
N GLN A 174 -6.27 -19.43 -7.27
CA GLN A 174 -6.74 -18.92 -5.96
C GLN A 174 -6.34 -19.78 -4.77
N TYR A 175 -5.32 -20.61 -4.89
CA TYR A 175 -4.77 -21.35 -3.77
C TYR A 175 -3.86 -20.48 -2.91
N ILE A 176 -3.84 -20.78 -1.63
CA ILE A 176 -2.78 -20.36 -0.71
C ILE A 176 -1.83 -21.54 -0.55
N LEU A 177 -0.63 -21.40 -1.09
CA LEU A 177 0.40 -22.43 -1.05
C LEU A 177 1.28 -22.23 0.18
N HIS A 178 1.54 -23.32 0.92
CA HIS A 178 2.36 -23.34 2.12
C HIS A 178 3.70 -24.01 1.84
N TYR A 179 4.78 -23.25 1.95
CA TYR A 179 6.16 -23.73 1.81
C TYR A 179 6.89 -23.68 3.14
N GLY A 180 7.83 -24.58 3.35
CA GLY A 180 8.81 -24.46 4.42
C GLY A 180 9.79 -23.30 4.18
N ALA A 181 10.53 -22.92 5.21
CA ALA A 181 11.59 -21.91 5.10
C ALA A 181 12.69 -22.29 4.09
N ASP A 182 12.83 -23.60 3.79
CA ASP A 182 13.73 -24.20 2.80
C ASP A 182 13.16 -24.17 1.37
N GLY A 183 11.97 -23.58 1.19
CA GLY A 183 11.29 -23.48 -0.11
C GLY A 183 10.56 -24.74 -0.56
N LYS A 184 10.48 -25.79 0.26
CA LYS A 184 9.72 -27.01 -0.09
C LYS A 184 8.26 -26.84 0.21
N LEU A 185 7.42 -27.21 -0.76
CA LEU A 185 5.97 -27.20 -0.60
C LEU A 185 5.53 -28.21 0.49
N LYS A 186 4.71 -27.75 1.42
CA LYS A 186 4.14 -28.53 2.53
C LYS A 186 2.66 -28.84 2.33
N GLY A 187 1.92 -27.93 1.67
CA GLY A 187 0.49 -28.06 1.47
C GLY A 187 -0.14 -26.83 0.83
N TRP A 188 -1.45 -26.82 0.79
CA TRP A 188 -2.23 -25.70 0.25
C TRP A 188 -3.68 -25.75 0.78
N PHE A 189 -4.38 -24.63 0.65
CA PHE A 189 -5.82 -24.51 0.92
C PHE A 189 -6.45 -23.44 0.02
N GLY A 190 -7.76 -23.19 0.15
CA GLY A 190 -8.49 -22.24 -0.67
C GLY A 190 -8.85 -22.80 -2.04
N GLY A 191 -8.48 -22.10 -3.09
CA GLY A 191 -8.84 -22.41 -4.47
C GLY A 191 -10.14 -21.73 -4.91
N ARG A 192 -10.46 -21.82 -6.21
CA ARG A 192 -11.75 -21.33 -6.76
C ARG A 192 -12.89 -22.23 -6.34
N GLY A 193 -14.04 -21.64 -6.04
CA GLY A 193 -15.23 -22.39 -5.67
C GLY A 193 -16.33 -21.55 -5.05
N GLU A 194 -17.45 -22.21 -4.77
CA GLU A 194 -18.56 -21.65 -4.02
C GLU A 194 -18.38 -21.89 -2.52
N GLY A 195 -18.91 -20.99 -1.71
CA GLY A 195 -18.84 -21.05 -0.25
C GLY A 195 -17.63 -20.35 0.35
N ASP A 196 -17.65 -20.24 1.67
CA ASP A 196 -16.84 -19.28 2.41
C ASP A 196 -15.34 -19.60 2.43
N LYS A 197 -14.97 -20.87 2.40
CA LYS A 197 -13.57 -21.31 2.43
C LYS A 197 -12.82 -21.10 1.10
N PHE A 198 -13.56 -20.90 -0.01
CA PHE A 198 -12.99 -20.64 -1.33
C PHE A 198 -12.73 -19.15 -1.54
N LEU A 199 -11.88 -18.82 -2.51
CA LEU A 199 -11.41 -17.48 -2.78
C LEU A 199 -11.73 -17.06 -4.22
N ASP A 200 -11.96 -15.75 -4.39
CA ASP A 200 -12.09 -15.14 -5.71
C ASP A 200 -11.23 -13.87 -5.75
N ASN A 201 -10.07 -13.98 -6.35
CA ASN A 201 -8.98 -13.01 -6.33
C ASN A 201 -8.31 -12.90 -4.95
N ALA A 202 -7.61 -13.97 -4.56
CA ALA A 202 -6.76 -14.04 -3.36
C ALA A 202 -5.53 -13.11 -3.51
N HIS A 203 -5.78 -11.79 -3.56
CA HIS A 203 -4.81 -10.82 -4.03
C HIS A 203 -3.67 -10.56 -3.05
N GLY A 204 -3.97 -10.52 -1.77
CA GLY A 204 -3.00 -10.21 -0.71
C GLY A 204 -3.10 -11.18 0.45
N ILE A 205 -2.01 -11.33 1.19
CA ILE A 205 -1.94 -12.16 2.38
C ILE A 205 -0.97 -11.54 3.40
N CYS A 206 -1.33 -11.59 4.68
CA CYS A 206 -0.39 -11.31 5.76
C CYS A 206 -0.59 -12.25 6.94
N VAL A 207 0.42 -12.36 7.80
CA VAL A 207 0.28 -12.95 9.12
C VAL A 207 -0.27 -11.89 10.07
N ASP A 208 -1.34 -12.22 10.78
CA ASP A 208 -1.94 -11.38 11.83
C ASP A 208 -1.75 -12.04 13.20
N GLN A 209 -1.08 -11.33 14.10
CA GLN A 209 -0.80 -11.75 15.49
C GLN A 209 -1.38 -10.77 16.53
N ARG A 210 -2.27 -9.87 16.12
CA ARG A 210 -2.85 -8.86 17.01
C ARG A 210 -3.58 -9.47 18.24
N ASP A 211 -4.10 -10.68 18.09
CA ASP A 211 -4.80 -11.41 19.17
C ASP A 211 -3.90 -12.46 19.85
N GLY A 212 -2.59 -12.47 19.58
CA GLY A 212 -1.60 -13.34 20.19
C GLY A 212 -1.27 -14.58 19.36
N GLU A 213 -2.25 -15.37 18.93
CA GLU A 213 -2.03 -16.48 18.00
C GLU A 213 -1.83 -15.97 16.55
N ALA A 214 -0.88 -16.61 15.84
CA ALA A 214 -0.67 -16.30 14.44
C ALA A 214 -1.81 -16.87 13.58
N THR A 215 -2.41 -16.03 12.76
CA THR A 215 -3.40 -16.38 11.75
C THR A 215 -3.01 -15.81 10.40
N LEU A 216 -3.58 -16.32 9.33
CA LEU A 216 -3.43 -15.76 8.00
C LEU A 216 -4.65 -14.88 7.67
N LEU A 217 -4.41 -13.64 7.29
CA LEU A 217 -5.43 -12.76 6.76
C LEU A 217 -5.25 -12.66 5.26
N VAL A 218 -6.22 -13.15 4.50
CA VAL A 218 -6.20 -13.24 3.04
C VAL A 218 -7.23 -12.29 2.47
N THR A 219 -6.84 -11.48 1.50
CA THR A 219 -7.78 -10.67 0.72
C THR A 219 -8.57 -11.54 -0.23
N ASP A 220 -9.90 -11.45 -0.18
CA ASP A 220 -10.80 -11.94 -1.22
C ASP A 220 -11.37 -10.72 -1.97
N ARG A 221 -10.58 -10.19 -2.93
CA ARG A 221 -10.79 -8.85 -3.49
C ARG A 221 -12.10 -8.69 -4.24
N THR A 222 -12.48 -9.68 -5.03
CA THR A 222 -13.73 -9.64 -5.79
C THR A 222 -14.95 -9.64 -4.88
N ARG A 223 -14.84 -10.31 -3.71
CA ARG A 223 -15.91 -10.34 -2.71
C ARG A 223 -15.88 -9.19 -1.73
N CYS A 224 -14.93 -8.24 -1.86
CA CYS A 224 -14.77 -7.08 -0.98
C CYS A 224 -14.69 -7.50 0.50
N CYS A 225 -13.82 -8.45 0.84
CA CYS A 225 -13.61 -8.89 2.20
C CYS A 225 -12.17 -9.36 2.45
N PHE A 226 -11.82 -9.46 3.72
CA PHE A 226 -10.70 -10.27 4.16
C PHE A 226 -11.23 -11.55 4.78
N LYS A 227 -10.50 -12.64 4.61
CA LYS A 227 -10.79 -13.94 5.24
C LYS A 227 -9.64 -14.31 6.15
N ARG A 228 -9.97 -14.60 7.40
CA ARG A 228 -9.03 -15.07 8.40
C ARG A 228 -9.02 -16.59 8.41
N PHE A 229 -7.82 -17.16 8.31
CA PHE A 229 -7.60 -18.60 8.40
C PHE A 229 -6.62 -18.93 9.51
N THR A 230 -6.73 -20.14 10.08
CA THR A 230 -5.63 -20.70 10.84
C THR A 230 -4.40 -20.88 9.93
N MET A 231 -3.22 -21.09 10.54
CA MET A 231 -2.01 -21.43 9.75
C MET A 231 -2.15 -22.76 9.00
N ALA A 232 -3.12 -23.61 9.36
CA ALA A 232 -3.47 -24.86 8.67
C ALA A 232 -4.51 -24.70 7.56
N GLY A 233 -5.06 -23.50 7.37
CA GLY A 233 -6.02 -23.19 6.30
C GLY A 233 -7.49 -23.39 6.68
N GLU A 234 -7.84 -23.49 7.97
CA GLU A 234 -9.23 -23.52 8.42
C GLU A 234 -9.77 -22.09 8.50
N LEU A 235 -10.94 -21.85 7.91
CA LEU A 235 -11.58 -20.53 7.94
C LEU A 235 -12.09 -20.21 9.36
N LEU A 236 -11.73 -19.04 9.88
CA LEU A 236 -12.13 -18.54 11.20
C LEU A 236 -13.15 -17.41 11.12
N GLU A 237 -12.95 -16.46 10.20
CA GLU A 237 -13.72 -15.22 10.14
C GLU A 237 -13.75 -14.65 8.73
N ILE A 238 -14.84 -13.96 8.38
CA ILE A 238 -14.95 -13.11 7.20
C ILE A 238 -15.17 -11.67 7.67
N ILE A 239 -14.26 -10.77 7.25
CA ILE A 239 -14.29 -9.35 7.57
C ILE A 239 -14.78 -8.63 6.32
N GLU A 240 -16.06 -8.29 6.29
CA GLU A 240 -16.67 -7.59 5.16
C GLU A 240 -16.24 -6.13 5.11
N VAL A 241 -15.82 -5.67 3.92
CA VAL A 241 -15.48 -4.27 3.63
C VAL A 241 -16.25 -3.83 2.38
N PRO A 242 -17.57 -3.74 2.46
CA PRO A 242 -18.43 -3.50 1.31
C PRO A 242 -18.05 -2.18 0.63
N GLY A 243 -17.92 -2.23 -0.67
CA GLY A 243 -17.50 -1.07 -1.42
C GLY A 243 -15.99 -0.92 -1.59
N ALA A 244 -15.19 -1.83 -1.06
CA ALA A 244 -13.74 -1.76 -1.11
C ALA A 244 -13.14 -3.00 -1.77
N CYS A 245 -12.66 -2.87 -3.00
CA CYS A 245 -11.82 -3.89 -3.64
C CYS A 245 -10.41 -3.80 -3.06
N VAL A 246 -10.20 -4.39 -1.88
CA VAL A 246 -8.95 -4.27 -1.11
C VAL A 246 -7.79 -5.04 -1.74
N CYS A 247 -6.59 -4.50 -1.56
CA CYS A 247 -5.33 -5.15 -1.91
C CYS A 247 -4.70 -5.86 -0.71
N ARG A 248 -3.39 -5.78 -0.53
CA ARG A 248 -2.70 -6.45 0.57
C ARG A 248 -3.15 -5.90 1.94
N PRO A 249 -3.46 -6.75 2.93
CA PRO A 249 -3.59 -6.33 4.33
C PRO A 249 -2.22 -6.07 4.94
N VAL A 250 -2.07 -4.94 5.62
CA VAL A 250 -0.82 -4.54 6.31
C VAL A 250 -1.13 -4.27 7.77
N ILE A 251 -0.54 -5.06 8.66
CA ILE A 251 -0.70 -4.90 10.11
C ILE A 251 0.40 -3.97 10.64
N HIS A 252 -0.01 -2.93 11.37
CA HIS A 252 0.90 -2.07 12.11
C HIS A 252 0.30 -1.74 13.50
N GLY A 253 0.94 -2.22 14.55
CA GLY A 253 0.38 -2.17 15.90
C GLY A 253 -0.98 -2.88 15.97
N ASP A 254 -1.98 -2.22 16.52
CA ASP A 254 -3.35 -2.73 16.61
C ASP A 254 -4.19 -2.51 15.34
N PHE A 255 -3.64 -1.90 14.30
CA PHE A 255 -4.38 -1.49 13.11
C PHE A 255 -4.06 -2.34 11.90
N LEU A 256 -5.08 -2.49 11.05
CA LEU A 256 -5.00 -3.05 9.71
C LEU A 256 -5.17 -1.92 8.70
N TYR A 257 -4.23 -1.79 7.80
CA TYR A 257 -4.26 -0.86 6.67
C TYR A 257 -4.40 -1.63 5.37
N ALA A 258 -5.16 -1.11 4.42
CA ALA A 258 -5.19 -1.65 3.07
C ALA A 258 -5.46 -0.56 2.03
N ALA A 259 -4.78 -0.65 0.92
CA ALA A 259 -5.16 0.08 -0.28
C ALA A 259 -6.43 -0.55 -0.86
N VAL A 260 -7.36 0.28 -1.30
CA VAL A 260 -8.57 -0.10 -2.02
C VAL A 260 -8.37 0.26 -3.47
N LEU A 261 -8.11 -0.73 -4.31
CA LEU A 261 -7.81 -0.52 -5.72
C LEU A 261 -8.93 0.24 -6.43
N ARG A 262 -10.18 -0.14 -6.16
CA ARG A 262 -11.40 0.43 -6.73
C ARG A 262 -12.55 0.34 -5.72
N SER A 263 -13.46 1.29 -5.79
CA SER A 263 -14.81 1.14 -5.23
C SER A 263 -15.65 0.23 -6.16
N PRO A 264 -16.72 -0.43 -5.69
CA PRO A 264 -17.48 -1.40 -6.50
C PRO A 264 -18.16 -0.81 -7.71
N ASP A 265 -18.38 0.48 -7.76
CA ASP A 265 -18.75 1.13 -9.00
C ASP A 265 -17.52 1.11 -9.93
N MET A 266 -17.31 -0.06 -10.52
CA MET A 266 -16.20 -0.42 -11.40
C MET A 266 -16.12 0.45 -12.67
N ASN A 267 -17.11 1.31 -12.91
CA ASN A 267 -17.14 2.22 -14.04
C ASN A 267 -16.21 3.43 -13.85
N HIS A 268 -15.70 3.67 -12.63
CA HIS A 268 -14.71 4.70 -12.38
C HIS A 268 -13.30 4.19 -12.65
N ALA A 269 -12.86 4.38 -13.88
CA ALA A 269 -11.53 3.95 -14.38
C ALA A 269 -10.32 4.60 -13.68
N LYS A 270 -10.51 5.43 -12.65
CA LYS A 270 -9.45 6.06 -11.87
C LYS A 270 -9.99 6.31 -10.47
N SER A 271 -10.00 5.29 -9.66
CA SER A 271 -10.57 5.37 -8.32
C SER A 271 -9.67 4.71 -7.28
N GLY A 272 -10.08 4.81 -6.04
CA GLY A 272 -9.46 4.13 -4.93
C GLY A 272 -9.23 5.04 -3.73
N PHE A 273 -8.96 4.43 -2.61
CA PHE A 273 -8.68 5.10 -1.34
C PHE A 273 -7.84 4.16 -0.45
N VAL A 274 -7.46 4.62 0.74
CA VAL A 274 -6.83 3.75 1.74
C VAL A 274 -7.78 3.58 2.90
N THR A 275 -8.06 2.34 3.31
CA THR A 275 -8.90 2.00 4.46
C THR A 275 -8.07 1.59 5.67
N ILE A 276 -8.53 1.95 6.87
CA ILE A 276 -7.89 1.63 8.15
C ILE A 276 -8.93 0.99 9.07
N LEU A 277 -8.61 -0.20 9.57
CA LEU A 277 -9.43 -0.94 10.53
C LEU A 277 -8.73 -0.97 11.90
N ASP A 278 -9.52 -0.96 12.96
CA ASP A 278 -9.05 -1.14 14.33
C ASP A 278 -8.76 -2.63 14.67
N LYS A 279 -8.37 -2.89 15.91
CA LYS A 279 -8.08 -4.24 16.40
C LYS A 279 -9.29 -5.18 16.31
N GLN A 280 -10.50 -4.66 16.43
CA GLN A 280 -11.75 -5.40 16.29
C GLN A 280 -12.21 -5.53 14.82
N ASN A 281 -11.33 -5.25 13.87
CA ASN A 281 -11.60 -5.28 12.43
C ASN A 281 -12.73 -4.32 11.97
N ARG A 282 -13.00 -3.26 12.74
CA ARG A 282 -13.97 -2.23 12.34
C ARG A 282 -13.26 -1.17 11.50
N VAL A 283 -13.79 -0.83 10.35
CA VAL A 283 -13.28 0.30 9.55
C VAL A 283 -13.50 1.59 10.33
N ILE A 284 -12.43 2.33 10.57
CA ILE A 284 -12.45 3.58 11.34
C ILE A 284 -12.08 4.81 10.52
N SER A 285 -11.33 4.64 9.43
CA SER A 285 -10.90 5.77 8.60
C SER A 285 -10.70 5.34 7.15
N ASN A 286 -11.02 6.25 6.22
CA ASN A 286 -10.73 6.11 4.80
C ASN A 286 -10.03 7.37 4.30
N ILE A 287 -8.78 7.25 3.83
CA ILE A 287 -8.01 8.36 3.26
C ILE A 287 -8.40 8.47 1.79
N GLY A 288 -9.08 9.55 1.43
CA GLY A 288 -9.62 9.76 0.08
C GLY A 288 -10.96 9.08 -0.19
N GLY A 289 -11.48 8.30 0.76
CA GLY A 289 -12.79 7.64 0.69
C GLY A 289 -13.83 8.25 1.63
N SER A 290 -15.05 7.71 1.57
CA SER A 290 -16.17 8.12 2.42
C SER A 290 -15.91 7.82 3.90
N GLU A 291 -16.47 8.64 4.79
CA GLU A 291 -16.47 8.31 6.21
C GLU A 291 -17.16 6.96 6.45
N PRO A 292 -16.57 6.08 7.28
CA PRO A 292 -17.18 4.79 7.59
C PRO A 292 -18.50 4.98 8.36
N VAL A 293 -19.58 4.42 7.84
CA VAL A 293 -20.91 4.50 8.45
C VAL A 293 -21.39 3.10 8.83
N TYR A 294 -21.84 2.93 10.08
CA TYR A 294 -22.44 1.69 10.56
C TYR A 294 -23.93 1.88 10.81
N LYS A 295 -24.77 0.96 10.29
CA LYS A 295 -26.20 0.88 10.57
C LYS A 295 -26.50 -0.50 11.14
N GLU A 296 -27.14 -0.54 12.28
CA GLU A 296 -27.46 -1.81 12.99
C GLU A 296 -26.23 -2.73 13.13
N GLY A 297 -25.04 -2.14 13.41
CA GLY A 297 -23.79 -2.85 13.55
C GLY A 297 -23.10 -3.26 12.24
N LYS A 298 -23.72 -3.05 11.07
CA LYS A 298 -23.18 -3.41 9.76
C LYS A 298 -22.56 -2.20 9.07
N LEU A 299 -21.34 -2.36 8.56
CA LEU A 299 -20.65 -1.37 7.75
C LEU A 299 -21.45 -1.14 6.44
N GLN A 300 -21.72 0.10 6.12
CA GLN A 300 -22.37 0.48 4.86
C GLN A 300 -21.30 0.54 3.73
N PRO A 301 -21.72 0.36 2.47
CA PRO A 301 -20.80 0.42 1.33
C PRO A 301 -19.99 1.72 1.31
N MET A 302 -18.69 1.59 1.18
CA MET A 302 -17.74 2.69 1.08
C MET A 302 -17.49 3.04 -0.38
N ALA A 303 -17.13 4.30 -0.61
CA ALA A 303 -16.82 4.81 -1.94
C ALA A 303 -15.69 5.83 -1.88
N GLN A 304 -14.98 5.99 -2.98
CA GLN A 304 -14.06 7.10 -3.17
C GLN A 304 -14.82 8.43 -3.11
N GLN A 305 -14.20 9.43 -2.47
CA GLN A 305 -14.75 10.80 -2.39
C GLN A 305 -13.86 11.87 -3.00
N THR A 306 -12.59 11.56 -3.24
CA THR A 306 -11.63 12.51 -3.80
C THR A 306 -10.88 11.89 -4.97
N SER A 307 -10.31 12.70 -5.85
CA SER A 307 -9.41 12.26 -6.92
C SER A 307 -7.96 12.12 -6.44
N LEU A 308 -7.76 11.83 -5.15
CA LEU A 308 -6.44 11.75 -4.52
C LEU A 308 -5.58 10.63 -5.12
N PHE A 309 -6.19 9.49 -5.37
CA PHE A 309 -5.52 8.30 -5.86
C PHE A 309 -6.03 7.86 -7.24
N VAL A 310 -5.14 7.16 -7.94
CA VAL A 310 -5.46 6.38 -9.14
C VAL A 310 -4.98 4.95 -8.89
N HIS A 311 -5.91 4.06 -8.57
CA HIS A 311 -5.65 2.65 -8.29
C HIS A 311 -4.55 2.45 -7.23
N PRO A 312 -4.73 2.93 -5.98
CA PRO A 312 -3.77 2.64 -4.92
C PRO A 312 -3.69 1.14 -4.73
N HIS A 313 -2.47 0.60 -4.75
CA HIS A 313 -2.25 -0.84 -4.80
C HIS A 313 -1.68 -1.40 -3.51
N ASP A 314 -0.90 -0.59 -2.79
CA ASP A 314 -0.34 -0.99 -1.51
C ASP A 314 -0.16 0.17 -0.55
N VAL A 315 -0.06 -0.15 0.73
CA VAL A 315 0.26 0.77 1.83
C VAL A 315 1.46 0.23 2.61
N CYS A 316 2.49 1.05 2.78
CA CYS A 316 3.54 0.82 3.77
C CYS A 316 3.33 1.80 4.94
N VAL A 317 3.50 1.34 6.17
CA VAL A 317 3.37 2.15 7.38
C VAL A 317 4.72 2.19 8.08
N ASP A 318 5.22 3.39 8.41
CA ASP A 318 6.47 3.55 9.16
C ASP A 318 6.22 3.60 10.68
N ARG A 319 7.31 3.68 11.44
CA ARG A 319 7.26 3.70 12.91
C ARG A 319 6.53 4.90 13.51
N ASP A 320 6.43 5.99 12.75
CA ASP A 320 5.75 7.22 13.15
C ASP A 320 4.29 7.23 12.66
N GLU A 321 3.79 6.08 12.21
CA GLU A 321 2.45 5.88 11.61
C GLU A 321 2.22 6.71 10.34
N ASN A 322 3.28 7.21 9.68
CA ASN A 322 3.14 7.78 8.34
C ASN A 322 2.89 6.65 7.34
N ILE A 323 2.11 6.92 6.31
CA ILE A 323 1.80 5.94 5.28
C ILE A 323 2.40 6.34 3.93
N TYR A 324 2.80 5.32 3.19
CA TYR A 324 3.31 5.43 1.83
C TYR A 324 2.42 4.60 0.93
N VAL A 325 1.98 5.14 -0.19
CA VAL A 325 0.98 4.51 -1.05
C VAL A 325 1.53 4.34 -2.46
N ALA A 326 1.69 3.10 -2.87
CA ALA A 326 2.01 2.73 -4.25
C ALA A 326 0.74 2.72 -5.10
N GLN A 327 0.84 3.05 -6.40
CA GLN A 327 -0.31 3.16 -7.31
C GLN A 327 -0.05 2.40 -8.61
N TRP A 328 -0.99 1.53 -8.99
CA TRP A 328 -0.95 0.74 -10.21
C TRP A 328 -1.68 1.45 -11.37
N ALA A 329 -1.21 1.28 -12.60
CA ALA A 329 -1.81 1.86 -13.81
C ALA A 329 -2.16 3.35 -13.65
N SER A 330 -1.32 4.08 -12.90
CA SER A 330 -1.53 5.49 -12.53
C SER A 330 -0.91 6.47 -13.52
N GLY A 331 -0.24 5.99 -14.57
CA GLY A 331 0.52 6.83 -15.50
C GLY A 331 1.94 7.12 -15.02
N ASN A 332 2.58 6.12 -14.44
CA ASN A 332 3.98 6.17 -13.96
C ASN A 332 4.18 7.15 -12.78
N VAL A 333 3.17 7.24 -11.90
CA VAL A 333 3.22 8.11 -10.72
C VAL A 333 4.10 7.48 -9.65
N TYR A 334 5.02 8.28 -9.09
CA TYR A 334 5.80 7.90 -7.91
C TYR A 334 4.87 7.76 -6.69
N PRO A 335 5.27 6.98 -5.66
CA PRO A 335 4.41 6.76 -4.50
C PRO A 335 4.15 8.04 -3.72
N TYR A 336 3.01 8.11 -3.06
CA TYR A 336 2.66 9.21 -2.18
C TYR A 336 3.02 8.91 -0.74
N LYS A 337 3.40 9.95 0.02
CA LYS A 337 3.55 9.91 1.47
C LYS A 337 2.48 10.75 2.13
N PHE A 338 1.96 10.24 3.26
CA PHE A 338 1.06 10.96 4.14
C PHE A 338 1.60 10.92 5.56
N GLU A 339 1.75 12.08 6.17
CA GLU A 339 2.15 12.21 7.56
C GLU A 339 0.94 12.15 8.47
N ARG A 340 1.08 11.42 9.56
CA ARG A 340 0.10 11.33 10.64
C ARG A 340 -0.02 12.70 11.34
N VAL A 341 -1.25 13.18 11.59
CA VAL A 341 -1.55 14.48 12.23
C VAL A 341 -2.18 14.28 13.61
#